data_cb76f836ea6ae446ea1af82722e64268
#
_entry.id   cb76f836ea6ae446ea1af82722e64268
#
_cell.length_a   1.000
_cell.length_b   1.000
_cell.length_c   1.000
_cell.angle_alpha   90.00
_cell.angle_beta   90.00
_cell.angle_gamma   90.00
#
_symmetry.space_group_name_H-M   'P 1'
#
loop_
_entity.id
_entity.type
_entity.pdbx_description
1 polymer ?
#
loop_
_entity_poly.entity_id
_entity_poly.type
_entity_poly.pdbx_seq_one_letter_code
_entity_poly.pdbx_strand_id
1 'polypeptide(L)'
;MSTKMKDLPLFYAPALREELQLPEGEAQHAIRVLRAKVGDEYLVTDGCGTLFETRVTGVDRRHCLLSIEREEPWQKYWRGHWAVAVAPTKNIDRLEWTLEKMVEVGLDEVYLIRTQHSERKHTSAERLERIIQSAMKQSHKALLPRLIPDVPFAQLLEMTADYDLRLMAHCRSTVGPERRTIDHFFRPEAKTLLMVGPEGDF
;
A
#
# COMPACT_ATOMS: atom_id res chain seq x y z
N MET A 1 -4.90 -8.37 18.62
CA MET A 1 -6.22 -7.83 18.27
C MET A 1 -7.31 -8.70 18.88
N SER A 2 -8.25 -8.09 19.62
CA SER A 2 -9.44 -8.82 20.15
C SER A 2 -10.31 -9.27 18.98
N THR A 3 -11.04 -10.39 19.14
CA THR A 3 -11.96 -10.92 18.11
C THR A 3 -12.99 -9.88 17.65
N LYS A 4 -13.43 -8.99 18.55
CA LYS A 4 -14.37 -7.90 18.28
C LYS A 4 -13.81 -6.85 17.28
N MET A 5 -12.50 -6.62 17.26
CA MET A 5 -11.86 -5.64 16.38
C MET A 5 -11.80 -6.08 14.92
N LYS A 6 -11.86 -7.38 14.64
CA LYS A 6 -11.75 -7.90 13.27
C LYS A 6 -12.99 -7.63 12.41
N ASP A 7 -14.13 -7.36 13.04
CA ASP A 7 -15.42 -7.18 12.35
C ASP A 7 -15.80 -5.72 12.13
N LEU A 8 -15.00 -4.76 12.67
CA LEU A 8 -15.27 -3.33 12.51
C LEU A 8 -14.72 -2.82 11.17
N PRO A 9 -15.45 -1.92 10.48
CA PRO A 9 -14.94 -1.25 9.30
C PRO A 9 -13.66 -0.46 9.63
N LEU A 10 -12.65 -0.57 8.75
CA LEU A 10 -11.39 0.17 8.87
C LEU A 10 -11.38 1.36 7.93
N PHE A 11 -11.11 2.54 8.48
CA PHE A 11 -10.96 3.80 7.76
C PHE A 11 -9.52 4.29 7.79
N TYR A 12 -9.16 5.13 6.82
CA TYR A 12 -7.86 5.80 6.75
C TYR A 12 -8.01 7.29 7.03
N ALA A 13 -7.38 7.77 8.11
CA ALA A 13 -7.39 9.17 8.51
C ALA A 13 -6.03 9.57 9.07
N PRO A 14 -5.11 10.07 8.22
CA PRO A 14 -3.74 10.38 8.63
C PRO A 14 -3.65 11.50 9.68
N ALA A 15 -4.62 12.41 9.72
CA ALA A 15 -4.70 13.52 10.67
C ALA A 15 -5.74 13.29 11.78
N LEU A 16 -6.05 12.03 12.11
CA LEU A 16 -7.12 11.73 13.07
C LEU A 16 -6.91 12.38 14.44
N ARG A 17 -5.65 12.41 14.94
CA ARG A 17 -5.35 12.97 16.26
C ARG A 17 -5.63 14.48 16.36
N GLU A 18 -5.45 15.18 15.23
CA GLU A 18 -5.64 16.64 15.15
C GLU A 18 -7.08 17.02 14.84
N GLU A 19 -7.71 16.27 13.91
CA GLU A 19 -9.01 16.68 13.36
C GLU A 19 -10.21 16.00 14.03
N LEU A 20 -10.00 14.82 14.64
CA LEU A 20 -11.03 13.99 15.27
C LEU A 20 -12.25 13.75 14.37
N GLN A 21 -11.99 13.59 13.06
CA GLN A 21 -13.02 13.32 12.04
C GLN A 21 -12.44 12.46 10.91
N LEU A 22 -13.33 11.83 10.16
CA LEU A 22 -12.94 11.16 8.93
C LEU A 22 -12.69 12.18 7.81
N PRO A 23 -11.65 12.00 6.96
CA PRO A 23 -11.50 12.78 5.72
C PRO A 23 -12.74 12.67 4.84
N GLU A 24 -12.98 13.67 3.99
CA GLU A 24 -14.22 13.81 3.21
C GLU A 24 -14.62 12.52 2.47
N GLY A 25 -13.69 11.87 1.77
CA GLY A 25 -13.97 10.61 1.05
C GLY A 25 -14.37 9.46 1.97
N GLU A 26 -13.71 9.33 3.11
CA GLU A 26 -14.01 8.32 4.13
C GLU A 26 -15.32 8.65 4.85
N ALA A 27 -15.57 9.90 5.17
CA ALA A 27 -16.83 10.36 5.76
C ALA A 27 -18.02 10.08 4.84
N GLN A 28 -17.90 10.36 3.53
CA GLN A 28 -18.95 10.03 2.57
C GLN A 28 -19.23 8.53 2.49
N HIS A 29 -18.19 7.69 2.56
CA HIS A 29 -18.36 6.24 2.62
C HIS A 29 -19.10 5.82 3.91
N ALA A 30 -18.66 6.30 5.06
CA ALA A 30 -19.32 6.01 6.34
C ALA A 30 -20.81 6.42 6.34
N ILE A 31 -21.11 7.63 5.85
CA ILE A 31 -22.47 8.20 5.86
C ILE A 31 -23.39 7.48 4.85
N ARG A 32 -22.94 7.35 3.60
CA ARG A 32 -23.81 6.89 2.50
C ARG A 32 -23.90 5.37 2.42
N VAL A 33 -22.80 4.66 2.67
CA VAL A 33 -22.74 3.20 2.52
C VAL A 33 -23.03 2.51 3.84
N LEU A 34 -22.33 2.90 4.91
CA LEU A 34 -22.50 2.27 6.22
C LEU A 34 -23.64 2.88 7.03
N ARG A 35 -24.16 4.04 6.62
CA ARG A 35 -25.24 4.77 7.31
C ARG A 35 -24.88 5.08 8.77
N ALA A 36 -23.68 5.63 8.94
CA ALA A 36 -23.10 5.98 10.22
C ALA A 36 -24.06 6.72 11.15
N LYS A 37 -24.05 6.35 12.40
CA LYS A 37 -24.86 6.97 13.48
C LYS A 37 -23.97 7.28 14.67
N VAL A 38 -24.37 8.26 15.46
CA VAL A 38 -23.72 8.55 16.75
C VAL A 38 -23.75 7.29 17.62
N GLY A 39 -22.58 6.93 18.16
CA GLY A 39 -22.37 5.73 18.94
C GLY A 39 -21.79 4.53 18.19
N ASP A 40 -21.76 4.56 16.85
CA ASP A 40 -21.12 3.50 16.05
C ASP A 40 -19.61 3.42 16.35
N GLU A 41 -19.06 2.22 16.30
CA GLU A 41 -17.64 1.97 16.54
C GLU A 41 -16.94 1.67 15.21
N TYR A 42 -15.79 2.32 14.98
CA TYR A 42 -14.94 2.11 13.81
C TYR A 42 -13.49 1.90 14.21
N LEU A 43 -12.77 1.16 13.38
CA LEU A 43 -11.31 1.19 13.37
C LEU A 43 -10.86 2.30 12.42
N VAL A 44 -9.83 3.03 12.84
CA VAL A 44 -9.17 4.01 11.99
C VAL A 44 -7.67 3.77 12.03
N THR A 45 -6.99 4.03 10.93
CA THR A 45 -5.52 4.02 10.89
C THR A 45 -4.99 5.33 10.36
N ASP A 46 -3.83 5.74 10.88
CA ASP A 46 -3.04 6.86 10.36
C ASP A 46 -2.18 6.48 9.13
N GLY A 47 -2.10 5.16 8.82
CA GLY A 47 -1.22 4.62 7.79
C GLY A 47 0.25 4.52 8.20
N CYS A 48 0.59 4.91 9.42
CA CYS A 48 1.94 4.90 9.97
C CYS A 48 2.17 3.80 11.01
N GLY A 49 1.22 2.88 11.13
CA GLY A 49 1.33 1.73 12.04
C GLY A 49 0.54 1.90 13.33
N THR A 50 -0.39 2.85 13.41
CA THR A 50 -1.31 2.98 14.55
C THR A 50 -2.72 2.57 14.13
N LEU A 51 -3.38 1.79 14.99
CA LEU A 51 -4.81 1.53 14.94
C LEU A 51 -5.49 2.28 16.08
N PHE A 52 -6.58 2.95 15.75
CA PHE A 52 -7.45 3.66 16.68
C PHE A 52 -8.80 2.94 16.75
N GLU A 53 -9.21 2.57 17.95
CA GLU A 53 -10.62 2.27 18.23
C GLU A 53 -11.33 3.60 18.43
N THR A 54 -12.34 3.87 17.62
CA THR A 54 -13.04 5.16 17.64
C THR A 54 -14.54 4.97 17.79
N ARG A 55 -15.19 6.01 18.28
CA ARG A 55 -16.65 6.10 18.38
C ARG A 55 -17.16 7.34 17.67
N VAL A 56 -18.22 7.19 16.91
CA VAL A 56 -18.88 8.31 16.22
C VAL A 56 -19.55 9.21 17.25
N THR A 57 -19.15 10.47 17.29
CA THR A 57 -19.70 11.48 18.19
C THR A 57 -20.67 12.46 17.51
N GLY A 58 -20.56 12.58 16.17
CA GLY A 58 -21.44 13.43 15.38
C GLY A 58 -21.44 13.05 13.91
N VAL A 59 -22.57 13.16 13.25
CA VAL A 59 -22.73 12.91 11.82
C VAL A 59 -23.62 14.00 11.23
N ASP A 60 -23.15 14.59 10.14
CA ASP A 60 -23.96 15.46 9.29
C ASP A 60 -23.89 15.02 7.83
N ARG A 61 -24.26 15.88 6.88
CA ARG A 61 -24.26 15.54 5.45
C ARG A 61 -22.86 15.34 4.86
N ARG A 62 -21.81 15.85 5.51
CA ARG A 62 -20.43 15.86 5.01
C ARG A 62 -19.41 15.34 6.01
N HIS A 63 -19.68 15.44 7.30
CA HIS A 63 -18.72 15.15 8.35
C HIS A 63 -19.14 13.93 9.17
N CYS A 64 -18.16 13.16 9.59
CA CYS A 64 -18.28 12.09 10.54
C CYS A 64 -17.24 12.36 11.64
N LEU A 65 -17.69 12.89 12.77
CA LEU A 65 -16.86 13.24 13.91
C LEU A 65 -16.63 12.00 14.78
N LEU A 66 -15.44 11.89 15.31
CA LEU A 66 -14.99 10.71 16.08
C LEU A 66 -14.41 11.13 17.43
N SER A 67 -14.52 10.26 18.42
CA SER A 67 -13.65 10.24 19.59
C SER A 67 -12.70 9.06 19.49
N ILE A 68 -11.46 9.22 19.95
CA ILE A 68 -10.50 8.13 20.09
C ILE A 68 -10.74 7.50 21.47
N GLU A 69 -11.15 6.22 21.48
CA GLU A 69 -11.36 5.45 22.71
C GLU A 69 -10.08 4.71 23.13
N ARG A 70 -9.29 4.28 22.13
CA ARG A 70 -8.05 3.53 22.36
C ARG A 70 -7.11 3.65 21.17
N GLU A 71 -5.81 3.64 21.45
CA GLU A 71 -4.74 3.56 20.45
C GLU A 71 -3.92 2.29 20.68
N GLU A 72 -3.61 1.58 19.61
CA GLU A 72 -2.74 0.42 19.64
C GLU A 72 -1.73 0.45 18.50
N PRO A 73 -0.46 0.12 18.77
CA PRO A 73 0.49 -0.12 17.70
C PRO A 73 0.08 -1.37 16.91
N TRP A 74 0.01 -1.23 15.59
CA TRP A 74 -0.24 -2.36 14.71
C TRP A 74 1.04 -3.15 14.49
N GLN A 75 0.99 -4.45 14.68
CA GLN A 75 2.14 -5.31 14.48
C GLN A 75 2.22 -5.76 13.02
N LYS A 76 3.30 -5.35 12.34
CA LYS A 76 3.66 -5.84 11.02
C LYS A 76 3.92 -7.35 11.11
N TYR A 77 3.23 -8.15 10.27
CA TYR A 77 3.32 -9.61 10.31
C TYR A 77 4.33 -10.19 9.30
N TRP A 78 4.85 -9.35 8.38
CA TRP A 78 5.99 -9.73 7.55
C TRP A 78 7.28 -9.13 8.08
N ARG A 79 8.37 -9.85 7.88
CA ARG A 79 9.70 -9.45 8.32
C ARG A 79 10.42 -8.72 7.20
N GLY A 80 11.48 -7.97 7.57
CA GLY A 80 12.27 -7.20 6.63
C GLY A 80 11.53 -6.05 6.00
N HIS A 81 12.04 -5.55 4.89
CA HIS A 81 11.45 -4.47 4.10
C HIS A 81 11.30 -4.92 2.64
N TRP A 82 10.08 -4.85 2.13
CA TRP A 82 9.75 -5.31 0.79
C TRP A 82 9.37 -4.15 -0.11
N ALA A 83 10.12 -3.99 -1.18
CA ALA A 83 9.81 -3.04 -2.24
C ALA A 83 9.63 -3.75 -3.58
N VAL A 84 8.76 -3.21 -4.42
CA VAL A 84 8.63 -3.61 -5.80
C VAL A 84 8.86 -2.41 -6.72
N ALA A 85 9.64 -2.62 -7.77
CA ALA A 85 9.78 -1.67 -8.87
C ALA A 85 9.12 -2.27 -10.10
N VAL A 86 8.05 -1.66 -10.57
CA VAL A 86 7.26 -2.18 -11.69
C VAL A 86 7.12 -1.12 -12.78
N ALA A 87 7.37 -1.51 -14.03
CA ALA A 87 7.05 -0.66 -15.17
C ALA A 87 5.53 -0.78 -15.47
N PRO A 88 4.82 0.35 -15.61
CA PRO A 88 3.41 0.33 -15.95
C PRO A 88 3.17 -0.37 -17.29
N THR A 89 2.30 -1.37 -17.27
CA THR A 89 1.91 -2.14 -18.45
C THR A 89 0.92 -1.37 -19.33
N LYS A 90 0.71 -1.81 -20.58
CA LYS A 90 -0.35 -1.26 -21.48
C LYS A 90 -1.72 -1.32 -20.80
N ASN A 91 -2.05 -2.46 -20.22
CA ASN A 91 -3.28 -2.64 -19.50
C ASN A 91 -3.11 -2.23 -18.05
N ILE A 92 -3.65 -1.07 -17.69
CA ILE A 92 -3.56 -0.52 -16.32
C ILE A 92 -4.25 -1.41 -15.29
N ASP A 93 -5.32 -2.12 -15.64
CA ASP A 93 -6.06 -2.97 -14.72
C ASP A 93 -5.18 -4.10 -14.16
N ARG A 94 -4.22 -4.59 -14.95
CA ARG A 94 -3.23 -5.57 -14.48
C ARG A 94 -2.31 -5.00 -13.41
N LEU A 95 -1.83 -3.77 -13.61
CA LEU A 95 -1.01 -3.08 -12.62
C LEU A 95 -1.81 -2.85 -11.34
N GLU A 96 -3.03 -2.36 -11.46
CA GLU A 96 -3.93 -2.10 -10.33
C GLU A 96 -4.19 -3.36 -9.52
N TRP A 97 -4.56 -4.45 -10.19
CA TRP A 97 -4.74 -5.75 -9.54
C TRP A 97 -3.46 -6.27 -8.87
N THR A 98 -2.31 -6.09 -9.54
CA THR A 98 -1.02 -6.50 -8.97
C THR A 98 -0.71 -5.73 -7.69
N LEU A 99 -0.89 -4.41 -7.70
CA LEU A 99 -0.66 -3.57 -6.52
C LEU A 99 -1.60 -3.93 -5.39
N GLU A 100 -2.89 -4.15 -5.68
CA GLU A 100 -3.87 -4.62 -4.70
C GLU A 100 -3.37 -5.89 -4.00
N LYS A 101 -2.98 -6.92 -4.78
CA LYS A 101 -2.52 -8.21 -4.22
C LYS A 101 -1.18 -8.11 -3.49
N MET A 102 -0.26 -7.28 -3.96
CA MET A 102 1.00 -7.04 -3.26
C MET A 102 0.76 -6.37 -1.90
N VAL A 103 -0.15 -5.40 -1.83
CA VAL A 103 -0.53 -4.77 -0.56
C VAL A 103 -1.19 -5.79 0.37
N GLU A 104 -2.08 -6.64 -0.13
CA GLU A 104 -2.72 -7.70 0.67
C GLU A 104 -1.72 -8.70 1.25
N VAL A 105 -0.68 -9.06 0.50
CA VAL A 105 0.38 -9.99 0.96
C VAL A 105 1.33 -9.32 1.94
N GLY A 106 1.67 -8.06 1.73
CA GLY A 106 2.58 -7.28 2.56
C GLY A 106 3.66 -6.62 1.71
N LEU A 107 3.62 -5.31 1.63
CA LEU A 107 4.53 -4.49 0.84
C LEU A 107 4.80 -3.19 1.59
N ASP A 108 6.01 -2.66 1.48
CA ASP A 108 6.40 -1.41 2.12
C ASP A 108 6.53 -0.26 1.10
N GLU A 109 7.06 -0.55 -0.10
CA GLU A 109 7.27 0.48 -1.13
C GLU A 109 6.97 -0.03 -2.54
N VAL A 110 6.47 0.89 -3.37
CA VAL A 110 6.22 0.70 -4.81
C VAL A 110 6.94 1.78 -5.59
N TYR A 111 7.82 1.40 -6.48
CA TYR A 111 8.43 2.29 -7.47
C TYR A 111 7.78 2.07 -8.83
N LEU A 112 7.14 3.09 -9.39
CA LEU A 112 6.70 3.04 -10.79
C LEU A 112 7.88 3.49 -11.66
N ILE A 113 8.49 2.53 -12.36
CA ILE A 113 9.73 2.79 -13.10
C ILE A 113 9.47 3.06 -14.59
N ARG A 114 10.36 3.87 -15.17
CA ARG A 114 10.47 4.06 -16.61
C ARG A 114 11.73 3.37 -17.12
N THR A 115 11.52 2.46 -18.07
CA THR A 115 12.60 1.79 -18.82
C THR A 115 12.58 2.22 -20.27
N GLN A 116 13.57 1.79 -21.07
CA GLN A 116 13.62 2.09 -22.50
C GLN A 116 12.42 1.51 -23.26
N HIS A 117 11.88 0.39 -22.81
CA HIS A 117 10.76 -0.32 -23.43
C HIS A 117 9.42 -0.02 -22.78
N SER A 118 9.34 0.98 -21.89
CA SER A 118 8.07 1.41 -21.29
C SER A 118 7.18 2.08 -22.35
N GLU A 119 6.07 1.44 -22.69
CA GLU A 119 5.11 1.98 -23.66
C GLU A 119 4.18 3.03 -23.05
N ARG A 120 3.80 2.85 -21.79
CA ARG A 120 2.95 3.79 -21.06
C ARG A 120 3.79 4.89 -20.42
N LYS A 121 3.61 6.13 -20.92
CA LYS A 121 4.36 7.31 -20.43
C LYS A 121 3.76 7.98 -19.21
N HIS A 122 2.44 7.82 -18.96
CA HIS A 122 1.75 8.47 -17.85
C HIS A 122 0.81 7.50 -17.16
N THR A 123 0.92 7.47 -15.85
CA THR A 123 0.03 6.72 -14.96
C THR A 123 -0.41 7.67 -13.85
N SER A 124 -1.71 7.73 -13.57
CA SER A 124 -2.21 8.55 -12.47
C SER A 124 -1.76 7.97 -11.12
N ALA A 125 -0.82 8.64 -10.48
CA ALA A 125 -0.36 8.27 -9.15
C ALA A 125 -1.51 8.29 -8.14
N GLU A 126 -2.37 9.31 -8.19
CA GLU A 126 -3.54 9.45 -7.32
C GLU A 126 -4.52 8.26 -7.43
N ARG A 127 -4.68 7.71 -8.64
CA ARG A 127 -5.53 6.52 -8.83
C ARG A 127 -4.91 5.30 -8.16
N LEU A 128 -3.62 5.09 -8.32
CA LEU A 128 -2.90 3.97 -7.71
C LEU A 128 -2.80 4.10 -6.19
N GLU A 129 -2.61 5.31 -5.66
CA GLU A 129 -2.66 5.58 -4.22
C GLU A 129 -4.00 5.18 -3.62
N ARG A 130 -5.12 5.51 -4.30
CA ARG A 130 -6.46 5.09 -3.84
C ARG A 130 -6.62 3.57 -3.82
N ILE A 131 -6.04 2.86 -4.78
CA ILE A 131 -6.03 1.39 -4.80
C ILE A 131 -5.23 0.84 -3.63
N ILE A 132 -4.03 1.36 -3.39
CA ILE A 132 -3.17 0.97 -2.28
C ILE A 132 -3.87 1.21 -0.94
N GLN A 133 -4.50 2.37 -0.75
CA GLN A 133 -5.28 2.70 0.44
C GLN A 133 -6.46 1.74 0.63
N SER A 134 -7.19 1.44 -0.45
CA SER A 134 -8.31 0.51 -0.41
C SER A 134 -7.85 -0.89 -0.03
N ALA A 135 -6.77 -1.39 -0.64
CA ALA A 135 -6.21 -2.71 -0.35
C ALA A 135 -5.66 -2.80 1.08
N MET A 136 -5.02 -1.74 1.59
CA MET A 136 -4.58 -1.63 2.97
C MET A 136 -5.76 -1.80 3.94
N LYS A 137 -6.86 -1.07 3.72
CA LYS A 137 -8.06 -1.14 4.56
C LYS A 137 -8.72 -2.52 4.48
N GLN A 138 -8.92 -3.06 3.28
CA GLN A 138 -9.54 -4.38 3.06
C GLN A 138 -8.74 -5.51 3.71
N SER A 139 -7.43 -5.40 3.76
CA SER A 139 -6.55 -6.38 4.40
C SER A 139 -6.25 -6.07 5.88
N HIS A 140 -6.97 -5.11 6.49
CA HIS A 140 -6.83 -4.70 7.89
C HIS A 140 -5.40 -4.38 8.31
N LYS A 141 -4.65 -3.67 7.44
CA LYS A 141 -3.31 -3.19 7.72
C LYS A 141 -3.33 -1.74 8.16
N ALA A 142 -2.37 -1.36 9.00
CA ALA A 142 -2.21 0.01 9.44
C ALA A 142 -0.92 0.68 8.91
N LEU A 143 -0.20 0.01 8.03
CA LEU A 143 0.94 0.58 7.30
C LEU A 143 0.55 0.79 5.84
N LEU A 144 0.57 2.06 5.41
CA LEU A 144 0.32 2.43 4.03
C LEU A 144 1.61 2.29 3.23
N PRO A 145 1.67 1.41 2.21
CA PRO A 145 2.82 1.31 1.33
C PRO A 145 3.10 2.63 0.62
N ARG A 146 4.36 3.03 0.58
CA ARG A 146 4.80 4.26 -0.09
C ARG A 146 4.81 4.06 -1.59
N LEU A 147 4.11 4.89 -2.35
CA LEU A 147 4.19 4.94 -3.81
C LEU A 147 5.18 6.01 -4.25
N ILE A 148 6.16 5.62 -5.06
CA ILE A 148 7.15 6.51 -5.67
C ILE A 148 6.93 6.49 -7.19
N PRO A 149 6.26 7.50 -7.75
CA PRO A 149 5.94 7.52 -9.16
C PRO A 149 7.11 7.99 -10.02
N ASP A 150 7.08 7.59 -11.29
CA ASP A 150 7.87 8.15 -12.38
C ASP A 150 9.40 8.11 -12.19
N VAL A 151 9.93 6.98 -11.72
CA VAL A 151 11.35 6.79 -11.41
C VAL A 151 12.11 6.28 -12.65
N PRO A 152 13.09 7.01 -13.21
CA PRO A 152 13.99 6.46 -14.20
C PRO A 152 14.76 5.26 -13.67
N PHE A 153 14.94 4.22 -14.47
CA PHE A 153 15.57 2.98 -14.00
C PHE A 153 16.99 3.20 -13.42
N ALA A 154 17.80 4.10 -14.03
CA ALA A 154 19.11 4.45 -13.50
C ALA A 154 19.02 5.07 -12.09
N GLN A 155 18.05 5.98 -11.90
CA GLN A 155 17.82 6.60 -10.58
C GLN A 155 17.32 5.59 -9.53
N LEU A 156 16.51 4.61 -9.92
CA LEU A 156 16.10 3.53 -9.03
C LEU A 156 17.30 2.82 -8.41
N LEU A 157 18.31 2.52 -9.22
CA LEU A 157 19.51 1.81 -8.76
C LEU A 157 20.30 2.61 -7.73
N GLU A 158 20.32 3.93 -7.88
CA GLU A 158 20.94 4.85 -6.91
C GLU A 158 20.11 4.92 -5.62
N MET A 159 18.80 5.13 -5.74
CA MET A 159 17.88 5.23 -4.61
C MET A 159 17.83 3.95 -3.75
N THR A 160 18.14 2.82 -4.34
CA THR A 160 18.07 1.50 -3.68
C THR A 160 19.44 0.88 -3.46
N ALA A 161 20.50 1.68 -3.45
CA ALA A 161 21.87 1.20 -3.26
C ALA A 161 22.09 0.52 -1.89
N ASP A 162 21.31 0.90 -0.87
CA ASP A 162 21.32 0.35 0.47
C ASP A 162 20.46 -0.90 0.67
N TYR A 163 19.83 -1.41 -0.39
CA TYR A 163 19.05 -2.66 -0.30
C TYR A 163 19.97 -3.87 -0.27
N ASP A 164 19.68 -4.81 0.65
CA ASP A 164 20.44 -6.05 0.81
C ASP A 164 20.31 -6.98 -0.39
N LEU A 165 19.10 -7.01 -0.98
CA LEU A 165 18.79 -7.81 -2.14
C LEU A 165 18.11 -6.98 -3.22
N ARG A 166 18.62 -7.03 -4.43
CA ARG A 166 18.01 -6.45 -5.62
C ARG A 166 17.82 -7.53 -6.67
N LEU A 167 16.59 -7.98 -6.82
CA LEU A 167 16.22 -9.08 -7.69
C LEU A 167 15.52 -8.54 -8.94
N MET A 168 15.92 -9.04 -10.10
CA MET A 168 15.31 -8.67 -11.39
C MET A 168 14.63 -9.88 -12.01
N ALA A 169 13.33 -9.80 -12.22
CA ALA A 169 12.59 -10.79 -12.98
C ALA A 169 12.74 -10.49 -14.47
N HIS A 170 13.35 -11.39 -15.25
CA HIS A 170 13.54 -11.23 -16.68
C HIS A 170 13.30 -12.53 -17.46
N CYS A 171 12.93 -12.39 -18.74
CA CYS A 171 12.61 -13.54 -19.61
C CYS A 171 13.81 -14.02 -20.45
N ARG A 172 14.89 -13.27 -20.55
CA ARG A 172 16.03 -13.61 -21.41
C ARG A 172 16.86 -14.76 -20.85
N SER A 173 17.14 -15.77 -21.70
CA SER A 173 17.93 -16.95 -21.33
C SER A 173 19.44 -16.71 -21.25
N THR A 174 19.93 -15.61 -21.85
CA THR A 174 21.36 -15.38 -22.11
C THR A 174 22.03 -14.38 -21.16
N VAL A 175 21.28 -13.78 -20.22
CA VAL A 175 21.81 -12.72 -19.36
C VAL A 175 21.92 -13.20 -17.93
N GLY A 176 23.15 -13.17 -17.40
CA GLY A 176 23.46 -13.42 -16.00
C GLY A 176 23.91 -14.83 -15.70
N PRO A 177 24.76 -14.99 -14.69
CA PRO A 177 25.40 -16.26 -14.36
C PRO A 177 24.45 -17.29 -13.77
N GLU A 178 23.31 -16.88 -13.18
CA GLU A 178 22.47 -17.86 -12.48
C GLU A 178 20.99 -17.45 -12.49
N ARG A 179 20.18 -18.24 -13.20
CA ARG A 179 18.74 -18.27 -12.97
C ARG A 179 18.46 -19.17 -11.78
N ARG A 180 17.99 -18.57 -10.72
CA ARG A 180 17.55 -19.31 -9.54
C ARG A 180 16.14 -18.87 -9.20
N THR A 181 15.42 -19.73 -8.52
CA THR A 181 14.10 -19.41 -7.97
C THR A 181 14.25 -18.40 -6.82
N ILE A 182 13.22 -17.61 -6.59
CA ILE A 182 13.25 -16.51 -5.60
C ILE A 182 13.55 -17.01 -4.19
N ASP A 183 13.10 -18.22 -3.87
CA ASP A 183 13.34 -18.88 -2.58
C ASP A 183 14.84 -19.09 -2.28
N HIS A 184 15.67 -19.25 -3.32
CA HIS A 184 17.12 -19.34 -3.13
C HIS A 184 17.74 -18.08 -2.56
N PHE A 185 17.16 -16.92 -2.86
CA PHE A 185 17.65 -15.60 -2.42
C PHE A 185 16.91 -15.09 -1.18
N PHE A 186 15.82 -15.74 -0.80
CA PHE A 186 14.96 -15.26 0.27
C PHE A 186 15.70 -15.13 1.60
N ARG A 187 15.63 -13.94 2.19
CA ARG A 187 16.16 -13.61 3.52
C ARG A 187 15.08 -12.86 4.28
N PRO A 188 14.49 -13.43 5.32
CA PRO A 188 13.30 -12.87 5.99
C PRO A 188 13.48 -11.44 6.52
N GLU A 189 14.68 -11.09 6.98
CA GLU A 189 14.97 -9.79 7.59
C GLU A 189 15.57 -8.77 6.60
N ALA A 190 15.79 -9.18 5.33
CA ALA A 190 16.46 -8.34 4.34
C ALA A 190 15.57 -7.18 3.86
N LYS A 191 16.21 -6.10 3.48
CA LYS A 191 15.63 -5.04 2.67
C LYS A 191 15.72 -5.46 1.21
N THR A 192 14.60 -5.87 0.62
CA THR A 192 14.54 -6.51 -0.68
C THR A 192 13.78 -5.67 -1.69
N LEU A 193 14.37 -5.47 -2.86
CA LEU A 193 13.74 -4.90 -4.05
C LEU A 193 13.53 -5.98 -5.10
N LEU A 194 12.28 -6.16 -5.55
CA LEU A 194 11.94 -6.96 -6.72
C LEU A 194 11.64 -6.03 -7.90
N MET A 195 12.37 -6.18 -8.99
CA MET A 195 12.19 -5.40 -10.22
C MET A 195 11.47 -6.23 -11.28
N VAL A 196 10.40 -5.68 -11.84
CA VAL A 196 9.59 -6.29 -12.91
C VAL A 196 9.50 -5.31 -14.08
N GLY A 197 10.05 -5.70 -15.22
CA GLY A 197 10.05 -4.91 -16.45
C GLY A 197 8.69 -4.83 -17.13
N PRO A 198 8.58 -4.00 -18.19
CA PRO A 198 7.41 -3.97 -19.06
C PRO A 198 7.36 -5.23 -19.95
N GLU A 199 6.35 -5.30 -20.84
CA GLU A 199 6.20 -6.42 -21.78
C GLU A 199 7.43 -6.66 -22.68
N GLY A 200 8.22 -5.63 -22.92
CA GLY A 200 9.48 -5.69 -23.72
C GLY A 200 10.72 -6.00 -22.89
N ASP A 201 10.56 -6.35 -21.62
CA ASP A 201 11.66 -6.54 -20.67
C ASP A 201 12.43 -5.23 -20.36
N PHE A 202 13.60 -5.31 -19.65
CA PHE A 202 14.44 -4.17 -19.27
C PHE A 202 15.36 -3.72 -20.41
#